data_0ef8105d1e1bbfe181b81ea343e1d20e
#
_entry.id   0ef8105d1e1bbfe181b81ea343e1d20e
#
_cell.length_a   1.000
_cell.length_b   1.000
_cell.length_c   1.000
_cell.angle_alpha   90.00
_cell.angle_beta   90.00
_cell.angle_gamma   90.00
#
_symmetry.space_group_name_H-M   'P 1'
#
loop_
_entity.id
_entity.type
_entity.pdbx_description
1 polymer ?
#
loop_
_entity_poly.entity_id
_entity_poly.type
_entity_poly.pdbx_seq_one_letter_code
_entity_poly.pdbx_strand_id
1 'polypeptide(L)'
;MVTIGYKAKSADLRGNSAPSGDRHIRERARRLAARGRALEQNGRYREAAAVLTRALSVAERAFGPESLQVAATLNDLGKCCKYLARFTEAGSLYQRALAIIERRRGRVHSDVASIYHNLGGLEHAAGNWMRGEPFARESVRIRRLTLGARHPMYARDLIALAALLDPQRKFAESERLYTRAIRILEHACGPDDPEVGVAMNNLGAVHQARGRPRRAEAHYRRALAIAESRLGRDHPTTASFAHNLAVLLTKRGALDEAGALMRRVLSVFRRALGSRHPSVAVALENYAAVLRTRGQRSEAEACLRRAARIQRGIDAVNDDGVALTATINPLAARFRLAVRPWRIDRLGVFAEQAIPAGRLVIEYTGERVARREGKRRWDPKRSYLFQVDDYWGVDGAIGGSGAELINHSCEPNIRARVVRKRVMYFSRRRIARGEELTVDYRYDANLTRMPCHCGAPTCRGTMNLPRSSAPRVRLE
;
A
#
# COMPACT_ATOMS: atom_id res chain seq x y z
N MET A 1 -27.37 13.90 7.73
CA MET A 1 -27.28 12.93 8.87
C MET A 1 -28.40 11.91 8.72
N VAL A 2 -28.15 10.77 8.10
CA VAL A 2 -29.05 9.60 8.18
C VAL A 2 -28.16 8.39 8.37
N THR A 3 -28.06 7.99 9.64
CA THR A 3 -27.42 6.77 10.06
C THR A 3 -28.42 5.64 9.83
N ILE A 4 -28.27 4.85 8.78
CA ILE A 4 -29.05 3.63 8.61
C ILE A 4 -28.45 2.58 9.55
N GLY A 5 -29.06 2.50 10.75
CA GLY A 5 -28.80 1.45 11.72
C GLY A 5 -29.39 0.13 11.21
N TYR A 6 -28.56 -0.83 10.90
CA TYR A 6 -28.95 -2.22 10.74
C TYR A 6 -29.34 -2.78 12.11
N LYS A 7 -30.65 -2.88 12.39
CA LYS A 7 -31.18 -3.70 13.47
C LYS A 7 -31.01 -5.18 13.09
N ALA A 8 -29.98 -5.80 13.61
CA ALA A 8 -29.90 -7.26 13.65
C ALA A 8 -30.91 -7.75 14.68
N LYS A 9 -31.86 -8.60 14.25
CA LYS A 9 -32.75 -9.34 15.14
C LYS A 9 -31.90 -10.19 16.10
N SER A 10 -32.04 -9.92 17.38
CA SER A 10 -31.46 -10.70 18.47
C SER A 10 -32.16 -12.05 18.54
N ALA A 11 -31.42 -13.12 18.18
CA ALA A 11 -31.75 -14.46 18.64
C ALA A 11 -31.26 -14.60 20.08
N ASP A 12 -32.19 -14.82 20.98
CA ASP A 12 -32.00 -15.10 22.40
C ASP A 12 -31.19 -16.39 22.57
N LEU A 13 -29.96 -16.28 23.08
CA LEU A 13 -29.21 -17.39 23.65
C LEU A 13 -28.86 -17.02 25.09
N ARG A 14 -29.70 -17.53 26.02
CA ARG A 14 -29.43 -17.55 27.45
C ARG A 14 -28.19 -18.37 27.75
N GLY A 15 -27.31 -17.82 28.60
CA GLY A 15 -26.41 -18.61 29.43
C GLY A 15 -24.94 -18.63 28.97
N ASN A 16 -24.20 -17.58 29.32
CA ASN A 16 -22.91 -17.67 30.04
C ASN A 16 -22.44 -16.25 30.40
N SER A 17 -22.49 -15.89 31.63
CA SER A 17 -21.95 -14.64 32.16
C SER A 17 -20.43 -14.69 32.07
N ALA A 18 -19.85 -14.14 30.98
CA ALA A 18 -18.43 -13.93 30.90
C ALA A 18 -17.95 -13.07 32.08
N PRO A 19 -16.77 -13.35 32.67
CA PRO A 19 -16.21 -12.57 33.77
C PRO A 19 -16.19 -11.08 33.43
N SER A 20 -16.43 -10.22 34.41
CA SER A 20 -16.54 -8.75 34.21
C SER A 20 -15.34 -8.14 33.46
N GLY A 21 -14.14 -8.70 33.63
CA GLY A 21 -12.93 -8.34 32.90
C GLY A 21 -13.00 -8.52 31.39
N ASP A 22 -13.61 -9.61 30.92
CA ASP A 22 -13.75 -9.90 29.48
C ASP A 22 -14.69 -8.91 28.79
N ARG A 23 -15.75 -8.49 29.46
CA ARG A 23 -16.70 -7.50 28.96
C ARG A 23 -16.00 -6.13 28.78
N HIS A 24 -15.19 -5.71 29.73
CA HIS A 24 -14.44 -4.46 29.67
C HIS A 24 -13.41 -4.44 28.52
N ILE A 25 -12.69 -5.54 28.30
CA ILE A 25 -11.71 -5.63 27.22
C ILE A 25 -12.40 -5.58 25.86
N ARG A 26 -13.51 -6.29 25.69
CA ARG A 26 -14.32 -6.27 24.45
C ARG A 26 -14.87 -4.87 24.15
N GLU A 27 -15.39 -4.20 25.15
CA GLU A 27 -15.91 -2.84 24.99
C GLU A 27 -14.79 -1.84 24.66
N ARG A 28 -13.63 -1.97 25.31
CA ARG A 28 -12.44 -1.16 25.00
C ARG A 28 -12.00 -1.35 23.54
N ALA A 29 -11.96 -2.59 23.03
CA ALA A 29 -11.64 -2.88 21.64
C ALA A 29 -12.60 -2.17 20.68
N ARG A 30 -13.91 -2.27 20.92
CA ARG A 30 -14.95 -1.62 20.11
C ARG A 30 -14.81 -0.10 20.11
N ARG A 31 -14.60 0.52 21.29
CA ARG A 31 -14.42 1.99 21.41
C ARG A 31 -13.19 2.47 20.66
N LEU A 32 -12.05 1.77 20.77
CA LEU A 32 -10.83 2.12 20.03
C LEU A 32 -11.04 2.00 18.52
N ALA A 33 -11.66 0.93 18.04
CA ALA A 33 -11.94 0.75 16.62
C ALA A 33 -12.88 1.84 16.09
N ALA A 34 -13.94 2.18 16.84
CA ALA A 34 -14.85 3.27 16.48
C ALA A 34 -14.14 4.64 16.41
N ARG A 35 -13.29 4.94 17.41
CA ARG A 35 -12.47 6.16 17.41
C ARG A 35 -11.50 6.20 16.20
N GLY A 36 -10.88 5.07 15.88
CA GLY A 36 -9.99 4.98 14.71
C GLY A 36 -10.73 5.25 13.41
N ARG A 37 -11.93 4.70 13.21
CA ARG A 37 -12.79 4.96 12.05
C ARG A 37 -13.21 6.43 11.97
N ALA A 38 -13.60 7.05 13.08
CA ALA A 38 -13.97 8.46 13.10
C ALA A 38 -12.78 9.36 12.69
N LEU A 39 -11.58 9.05 13.15
CA LEU A 39 -10.36 9.76 12.72
C LEU A 39 -10.05 9.55 11.23
N GLU A 40 -10.23 8.33 10.72
CA GLU A 40 -10.06 8.00 9.29
C GLU A 40 -11.03 8.79 8.42
N GLN A 41 -12.31 8.81 8.78
CA GLN A 41 -13.35 9.58 8.09
C GLN A 41 -13.06 11.08 8.04
N ASN A 42 -12.40 11.61 9.07
CA ASN A 42 -11.97 13.01 9.12
C ASN A 42 -10.60 13.26 8.44
N GLY A 43 -10.04 12.27 7.74
CA GLY A 43 -8.76 12.38 7.05
C GLY A 43 -7.52 12.45 7.97
N ARG A 44 -7.68 12.14 9.29
CA ARG A 44 -6.58 12.15 10.27
C ARG A 44 -5.87 10.78 10.29
N TYR A 45 -5.36 10.36 9.13
CA TYR A 45 -4.88 8.99 8.89
C TYR A 45 -3.76 8.55 9.82
N ARG A 46 -2.83 9.44 10.21
CA ARG A 46 -1.73 9.10 11.15
C ARG A 46 -2.26 8.75 12.53
N GLU A 47 -3.17 9.54 13.04
CA GLU A 47 -3.77 9.33 14.35
C GLU A 47 -4.70 8.12 14.32
N ALA A 48 -5.46 7.95 13.24
CA ALA A 48 -6.29 6.79 13.02
C ALA A 48 -5.47 5.50 13.06
N ALA A 49 -4.34 5.44 12.34
CA ALA A 49 -3.44 4.29 12.32
C ALA A 49 -2.93 3.96 13.72
N ALA A 50 -2.46 4.95 14.50
CA ALA A 50 -1.98 4.74 15.85
C ALA A 50 -3.07 4.17 16.79
N VAL A 51 -4.31 4.69 16.67
CA VAL A 51 -5.45 4.20 17.47
C VAL A 51 -5.85 2.79 17.03
N LEU A 52 -5.90 2.51 15.72
CA LEU A 52 -6.29 1.21 15.17
C LEU A 52 -5.25 0.12 15.46
N THR A 53 -3.97 0.44 15.50
CA THR A 53 -2.92 -0.50 15.95
C THR A 53 -3.16 -0.94 17.40
N ARG A 54 -3.50 0.00 18.29
CA ARG A 54 -3.88 -0.33 19.67
C ARG A 54 -5.19 -1.13 19.72
N ALA A 55 -6.17 -0.75 18.87
CA ALA A 55 -7.44 -1.46 18.78
C ALA A 55 -7.24 -2.91 18.35
N LEU A 56 -6.34 -3.16 17.37
CA LEU A 56 -6.00 -4.50 16.88
C LEU A 56 -5.45 -5.39 18.01
N SER A 57 -4.44 -4.92 18.74
CA SER A 57 -3.86 -5.67 19.86
C SER A 57 -4.88 -5.99 20.97
N VAL A 58 -5.81 -5.06 21.25
CA VAL A 58 -6.89 -5.30 22.22
C VAL A 58 -7.93 -6.26 21.65
N ALA A 59 -8.27 -6.16 20.36
CA ALA A 59 -9.24 -7.03 19.71
C ALA A 59 -8.74 -8.48 19.62
N GLU A 60 -7.47 -8.71 19.32
CA GLU A 60 -6.86 -10.05 19.30
C GLU A 60 -6.97 -10.74 20.67
N ARG A 61 -6.72 -10.01 21.75
CA ARG A 61 -6.88 -10.55 23.10
C ARG A 61 -8.34 -10.78 23.50
N ALA A 62 -9.25 -9.88 23.07
CA ALA A 62 -10.64 -9.89 23.48
C ALA A 62 -11.52 -10.89 22.70
N PHE A 63 -11.20 -11.14 21.42
CA PHE A 63 -12.04 -11.91 20.49
C PHE A 63 -11.30 -13.07 19.84
N GLY A 64 -9.97 -13.19 20.06
CA GLY A 64 -9.11 -14.12 19.37
C GLY A 64 -8.62 -13.60 18.00
N PRO A 65 -7.42 -14.04 17.56
CA PRO A 65 -6.74 -13.51 16.36
C PRO A 65 -7.48 -13.79 15.04
N GLU A 66 -8.40 -14.76 15.04
CA GLU A 66 -9.16 -15.24 13.87
C GLU A 66 -10.64 -14.77 13.92
N SER A 67 -10.93 -13.72 14.68
CA SER A 67 -12.30 -13.19 14.79
C SER A 67 -12.62 -12.18 13.70
N LEU A 68 -13.91 -12.04 13.36
CA LEU A 68 -14.36 -11.02 12.41
C LEU A 68 -14.08 -9.59 12.89
N GLN A 69 -14.04 -9.37 14.19
CA GLN A 69 -13.68 -8.09 14.80
C GLN A 69 -12.22 -7.71 14.52
N VAL A 70 -11.31 -8.70 14.58
CA VAL A 70 -9.92 -8.53 14.18
C VAL A 70 -9.83 -8.25 12.68
N ALA A 71 -10.55 -9.01 11.84
CA ALA A 71 -10.57 -8.78 10.38
C ALA A 71 -11.05 -7.36 10.02
N ALA A 72 -12.11 -6.87 10.68
CA ALA A 72 -12.60 -5.50 10.48
C ALA A 72 -11.55 -4.45 10.88
N THR A 73 -10.87 -4.65 12.03
CA THR A 73 -9.83 -3.73 12.50
C THR A 73 -8.61 -3.74 11.59
N LEU A 74 -8.19 -4.92 11.08
CA LEU A 74 -7.13 -5.06 10.08
C LEU A 74 -7.47 -4.30 8.79
N ASN A 75 -8.72 -4.42 8.32
CA ASN A 75 -9.20 -3.71 7.14
C ASN A 75 -9.15 -2.18 7.34
N ASP A 76 -9.61 -1.68 8.48
CA ASP A 76 -9.59 -0.24 8.78
C ASP A 76 -8.17 0.29 8.92
N LEU A 77 -7.27 -0.46 9.56
CA LEU A 77 -5.85 -0.11 9.65
C LEU A 77 -5.18 -0.14 8.26
N GLY A 78 -5.50 -1.14 7.44
CA GLY A 78 -5.02 -1.25 6.05
C GLY A 78 -5.40 -0.04 5.20
N LYS A 79 -6.62 0.51 5.35
CA LYS A 79 -7.03 1.76 4.68
C LYS A 79 -6.14 2.94 5.10
N CYS A 80 -5.89 3.10 6.40
CA CYS A 80 -5.01 4.15 6.89
C CYS A 80 -3.58 4.00 6.34
N CYS A 81 -3.02 2.79 6.37
CA CYS A 81 -1.70 2.50 5.84
C CYS A 81 -1.61 2.82 4.33
N LYS A 82 -2.64 2.48 3.55
CA LYS A 82 -2.72 2.84 2.12
C LYS A 82 -2.65 4.36 1.91
N TYR A 83 -3.43 5.14 2.65
CA TYR A 83 -3.40 6.60 2.55
C TYR A 83 -2.09 7.22 3.02
N LEU A 84 -1.35 6.56 3.89
CA LEU A 84 -0.01 6.96 4.34
C LEU A 84 1.12 6.45 3.42
N ALA A 85 0.79 5.86 2.27
CA ALA A 85 1.71 5.24 1.33
C ALA A 85 2.53 4.06 1.92
N ARG A 86 2.05 3.44 3.00
CA ARG A 86 2.62 2.23 3.63
C ARG A 86 2.06 0.99 2.95
N PHE A 87 2.35 0.83 1.65
CA PHE A 87 1.64 -0.13 0.78
C PHE A 87 1.88 -1.59 1.16
N THR A 88 3.11 -1.97 1.49
CA THR A 88 3.44 -3.34 1.90
C THR A 88 2.68 -3.76 3.15
N GLU A 89 2.64 -2.88 4.15
CA GLU A 89 1.91 -3.14 5.38
C GLU A 89 0.40 -3.23 5.13
N ALA A 90 -0.16 -2.31 4.33
CA ALA A 90 -1.57 -2.36 3.96
C ALA A 90 -1.93 -3.68 3.27
N GLY A 91 -1.08 -4.17 2.37
CA GLY A 91 -1.25 -5.46 1.69
C GLY A 91 -1.32 -6.64 2.66
N SER A 92 -0.37 -6.73 3.59
CA SER A 92 -0.34 -7.77 4.61
C SER A 92 -1.58 -7.76 5.51
N LEU A 93 -2.03 -6.56 5.91
CA LEU A 93 -3.25 -6.39 6.71
C LEU A 93 -4.50 -6.86 5.96
N TYR A 94 -4.64 -6.49 4.69
CA TYR A 94 -5.77 -6.94 3.87
C TYR A 94 -5.75 -8.44 3.59
N GLN A 95 -4.59 -9.04 3.30
CA GLN A 95 -4.48 -10.48 3.10
C GLN A 95 -4.86 -11.26 4.35
N ARG A 96 -4.42 -10.82 5.54
CA ARG A 96 -4.82 -11.44 6.80
C ARG A 96 -6.32 -11.29 7.04
N ALA A 97 -6.90 -10.10 6.79
CA ALA A 97 -8.34 -9.87 6.92
C ALA A 97 -9.13 -10.78 5.96
N LEU A 98 -8.69 -10.90 4.70
CA LEU A 98 -9.31 -11.77 3.69
C LEU A 98 -9.36 -13.21 4.15
N ALA A 99 -8.22 -13.76 4.60
CA ALA A 99 -8.13 -15.15 5.05
C ALA A 99 -9.07 -15.44 6.24
N ILE A 100 -9.23 -14.49 7.18
CA ILE A 100 -10.16 -14.64 8.30
C ILE A 100 -11.61 -14.62 7.79
N ILE A 101 -11.96 -13.67 6.92
CA ILE A 101 -13.34 -13.52 6.45
C ILE A 101 -13.75 -14.71 5.57
N GLU A 102 -12.89 -15.16 4.66
CA GLU A 102 -13.16 -16.33 3.81
C GLU A 102 -13.40 -17.61 4.62
N ARG A 103 -12.61 -17.83 5.67
CA ARG A 103 -12.83 -18.98 6.58
C ARG A 103 -14.14 -18.89 7.38
N ARG A 104 -14.55 -17.69 7.78
CA ARG A 104 -15.72 -17.48 8.63
C ARG A 104 -17.03 -17.33 7.86
N ARG A 105 -17.01 -16.81 6.63
CA ARG A 105 -18.21 -16.45 5.86
C ARG A 105 -18.26 -17.02 4.46
N GLY A 106 -17.22 -17.75 4.04
CA GLY A 106 -17.08 -18.24 2.68
C GLY A 106 -16.61 -17.16 1.69
N ARG A 107 -16.21 -17.61 0.50
CA ARG A 107 -15.62 -16.75 -0.53
C ARG A 107 -16.61 -15.81 -1.21
N VAL A 108 -17.90 -16.15 -1.23
CA VAL A 108 -18.95 -15.33 -1.84
C VAL A 108 -19.72 -14.58 -0.74
N HIS A 109 -19.07 -13.60 -0.15
CA HIS A 109 -19.65 -12.77 0.89
C HIS A 109 -19.33 -11.28 0.66
N SER A 110 -20.25 -10.38 1.05
CA SER A 110 -20.07 -8.93 0.89
C SER A 110 -18.81 -8.38 1.57
N ASP A 111 -18.38 -8.94 2.71
CA ASP A 111 -17.15 -8.53 3.37
C ASP A 111 -15.90 -8.94 2.57
N VAL A 112 -15.92 -10.12 1.92
CA VAL A 112 -14.85 -10.55 1.01
C VAL A 112 -14.71 -9.56 -0.16
N ALA A 113 -15.83 -9.14 -0.77
CA ALA A 113 -15.83 -8.12 -1.80
C ALA A 113 -15.21 -6.80 -1.30
N SER A 114 -15.45 -6.42 -0.03
CA SER A 114 -14.86 -5.21 0.55
C SER A 114 -13.32 -5.28 0.64
N ILE A 115 -12.77 -6.46 0.95
CA ILE A 115 -11.31 -6.63 0.96
C ILE A 115 -10.74 -6.62 -0.46
N TYR A 116 -11.38 -7.28 -1.41
CA TYR A 116 -10.97 -7.23 -2.83
C TYR A 116 -11.03 -5.80 -3.40
N HIS A 117 -12.05 -5.01 -3.06
CA HIS A 117 -12.11 -3.58 -3.38
C HIS A 117 -10.89 -2.82 -2.84
N ASN A 118 -10.54 -3.06 -1.57
CA ASN A 118 -9.41 -2.40 -0.92
C ASN A 118 -8.05 -2.86 -1.48
N LEU A 119 -7.90 -4.13 -1.84
CA LEU A 119 -6.72 -4.65 -2.55
C LEU A 119 -6.57 -4.00 -3.94
N GLY A 120 -7.65 -3.90 -4.71
CA GLY A 120 -7.64 -3.17 -5.98
C GLY A 120 -7.25 -1.71 -5.81
N GLY A 121 -7.81 -1.04 -4.79
CA GLY A 121 -7.47 0.35 -4.46
C GLY A 121 -6.04 0.52 -3.92
N LEU A 122 -5.46 -0.48 -3.29
CA LEU A 122 -4.06 -0.51 -2.87
C LEU A 122 -3.13 -0.56 -4.08
N GLU A 123 -3.38 -1.50 -5.01
CA GLU A 123 -2.59 -1.64 -6.23
C GLU A 123 -2.71 -0.40 -7.14
N HIS A 124 -3.90 0.23 -7.16
CA HIS A 124 -4.08 1.53 -7.84
C HIS A 124 -3.18 2.61 -7.23
N ALA A 125 -3.17 2.74 -5.89
CA ALA A 125 -2.36 3.73 -5.19
C ALA A 125 -0.85 3.48 -5.34
N ALA A 126 -0.45 2.22 -5.51
CA ALA A 126 0.92 1.81 -5.77
C ALA A 126 1.34 1.93 -7.25
N GLY A 127 0.42 2.30 -8.16
CA GLY A 127 0.68 2.38 -9.60
C GLY A 127 0.66 1.03 -10.34
N ASN A 128 0.23 -0.04 -9.70
CA ASN A 128 0.22 -1.41 -10.24
C ASN A 128 -1.14 -1.78 -10.87
N TRP A 129 -1.62 -0.97 -11.77
CA TRP A 129 -3.01 -1.02 -12.27
C TRP A 129 -3.44 -2.38 -12.85
N MET A 130 -2.55 -3.03 -13.62
CA MET A 130 -2.80 -4.35 -14.19
C MET A 130 -2.97 -5.43 -13.12
N ARG A 131 -2.29 -5.30 -11.97
CA ARG A 131 -2.42 -6.22 -10.83
C ARG A 131 -3.67 -5.95 -10.01
N GLY A 132 -4.10 -4.69 -9.96
CA GLY A 132 -5.31 -4.28 -9.25
C GLY A 132 -6.60 -4.70 -9.95
N GLU A 133 -6.59 -4.76 -11.29
CA GLU A 133 -7.80 -5.03 -12.09
C GLU A 133 -8.48 -6.37 -11.72
N PRO A 134 -7.79 -7.52 -11.58
CA PRO A 134 -8.42 -8.78 -11.16
C PRO A 134 -9.14 -8.68 -9.81
N PHE A 135 -8.54 -8.00 -8.83
CA PHE A 135 -9.17 -7.79 -7.52
C PHE A 135 -10.44 -6.95 -7.63
N ALA A 136 -10.41 -5.86 -8.40
CA ALA A 136 -11.58 -5.01 -8.58
C ALA A 136 -12.70 -5.74 -9.35
N ARG A 137 -12.37 -6.55 -10.37
CA ARG A 137 -13.37 -7.37 -11.10
C ARG A 137 -14.01 -8.40 -10.18
N GLU A 138 -13.24 -9.03 -9.28
CA GLU A 138 -13.76 -10.00 -8.32
C GLU A 138 -14.66 -9.32 -7.26
N SER A 139 -14.28 -8.13 -6.78
CA SER A 139 -15.14 -7.31 -5.93
C SER A 139 -16.49 -7.02 -6.59
N VAL A 140 -16.48 -6.54 -7.85
CA VAL A 140 -17.68 -6.26 -8.64
C VAL A 140 -18.55 -7.51 -8.81
N ARG A 141 -17.93 -8.67 -9.13
CA ARG A 141 -18.64 -9.95 -9.29
C ARG A 141 -19.35 -10.37 -8.00
N ILE A 142 -18.62 -10.44 -6.89
CA ILE A 142 -19.17 -10.86 -5.60
C ILE A 142 -20.24 -9.88 -5.13
N ARG A 143 -20.02 -8.58 -5.27
CA ARG A 143 -20.98 -7.55 -4.84
C ARG A 143 -22.30 -7.64 -5.60
N ARG A 144 -22.22 -7.87 -6.91
CA ARG A 144 -23.42 -8.08 -7.75
C ARG A 144 -24.22 -9.30 -7.30
N LEU A 145 -23.53 -10.41 -6.94
CA LEU A 145 -24.18 -11.64 -6.47
C LEU A 145 -24.81 -11.47 -5.10
N THR A 146 -24.15 -10.74 -4.19
CA THR A 146 -24.56 -10.66 -2.79
C THR A 146 -25.55 -9.54 -2.49
N LEU A 147 -25.44 -8.40 -3.17
CA LEU A 147 -26.26 -7.20 -2.89
C LEU A 147 -27.10 -6.74 -4.11
N GLY A 148 -26.84 -7.27 -5.29
CA GLY A 148 -27.53 -6.88 -6.51
C GLY A 148 -26.93 -5.67 -7.22
N ALA A 149 -27.37 -5.48 -8.49
CA ALA A 149 -26.79 -4.51 -9.43
C ALA A 149 -27.25 -3.04 -9.23
N ARG A 150 -28.17 -2.79 -8.27
CA ARG A 150 -28.67 -1.43 -7.92
C ARG A 150 -28.13 -0.95 -6.57
N HIS A 151 -27.39 -1.78 -5.85
CA HIS A 151 -26.90 -1.44 -4.52
C HIS A 151 -25.74 -0.42 -4.58
N PRO A 152 -25.68 0.61 -3.72
CA PRO A 152 -24.61 1.62 -3.71
C PRO A 152 -23.18 1.03 -3.61
N MET A 153 -23.00 -0.03 -2.82
CA MET A 153 -21.71 -0.70 -2.71
C MET A 153 -21.25 -1.33 -4.05
N TYR A 154 -22.19 -1.80 -4.88
CA TYR A 154 -21.85 -2.26 -6.22
C TYR A 154 -21.36 -1.11 -7.11
N ALA A 155 -21.98 0.06 -7.00
CA ALA A 155 -21.54 1.26 -7.73
C ALA A 155 -20.11 1.70 -7.30
N ARG A 156 -19.79 1.62 -6.00
CA ARG A 156 -18.44 1.90 -5.49
C ARG A 156 -17.40 0.94 -6.09
N ASP A 157 -17.73 -0.33 -6.20
CA ASP A 157 -16.84 -1.32 -6.82
C ASP A 157 -16.66 -1.06 -8.33
N LEU A 158 -17.71 -0.57 -9.04
CA LEU A 158 -17.60 -0.12 -10.43
C LEU A 158 -16.64 1.08 -10.58
N ILE A 159 -16.70 2.04 -9.65
CA ILE A 159 -15.78 3.19 -9.62
C ILE A 159 -14.33 2.72 -9.43
N ALA A 160 -14.10 1.80 -8.49
CA ALA A 160 -12.77 1.28 -8.22
C ALA A 160 -12.19 0.51 -9.43
N LEU A 161 -13.02 -0.29 -10.11
CA LEU A 161 -12.62 -0.97 -11.34
C LEU A 161 -12.29 0.04 -12.45
N ALA A 162 -13.17 1.03 -12.66
CA ALA A 162 -12.97 2.05 -13.69
C ALA A 162 -11.65 2.82 -13.47
N ALA A 163 -11.33 3.18 -12.23
CA ALA A 163 -10.10 3.87 -11.88
C ALA A 163 -8.83 3.07 -12.22
N LEU A 164 -8.89 1.74 -12.19
CA LEU A 164 -7.80 0.87 -12.62
C LEU A 164 -7.69 0.74 -14.15
N LEU A 165 -8.80 0.95 -14.88
CA LEU A 165 -8.82 0.89 -16.34
C LEU A 165 -8.31 2.18 -16.99
N ASP A 166 -8.44 3.32 -16.33
CA ASP A 166 -8.03 4.64 -16.85
C ASP A 166 -6.54 4.71 -17.23
N PRO A 167 -5.60 4.35 -16.36
CA PRO A 167 -4.18 4.36 -16.68
C PRO A 167 -3.81 3.34 -17.78
N GLN A 168 -4.63 2.29 -17.96
CA GLN A 168 -4.50 1.32 -19.03
C GLN A 168 -5.09 1.82 -20.36
N ARG A 169 -5.58 3.07 -20.40
CA ARG A 169 -6.24 3.71 -21.55
C ARG A 169 -7.52 3.01 -22.04
N LYS A 170 -8.12 2.14 -21.21
CA LYS A 170 -9.41 1.48 -21.49
C LYS A 170 -10.59 2.45 -21.27
N PHE A 171 -10.49 3.67 -21.82
CA PHE A 171 -11.37 4.80 -21.53
C PHE A 171 -12.85 4.56 -21.84
N ALA A 172 -13.15 3.77 -22.89
CA ALA A 172 -14.56 3.48 -23.24
C ALA A 172 -15.25 2.61 -22.19
N GLU A 173 -14.52 1.67 -21.58
CA GLU A 173 -15.05 0.82 -20.52
C GLU A 173 -15.18 1.63 -19.22
N SER A 174 -14.17 2.38 -18.84
CA SER A 174 -14.20 3.19 -17.61
C SER A 174 -15.29 4.26 -17.65
N GLU A 175 -15.48 4.98 -18.76
CA GLU A 175 -16.54 5.97 -18.93
C GLU A 175 -17.94 5.33 -18.73
N ARG A 176 -18.17 4.12 -19.27
CA ARG A 176 -19.43 3.38 -19.05
C ARG A 176 -19.63 2.99 -17.59
N LEU A 177 -18.58 2.53 -16.94
CA LEU A 177 -18.64 2.11 -15.52
C LEU A 177 -18.91 3.31 -14.61
N TYR A 178 -18.20 4.44 -14.78
CA TYR A 178 -18.47 5.66 -14.00
C TYR A 178 -19.90 6.17 -14.23
N THR A 179 -20.34 6.25 -15.47
CA THR A 179 -21.72 6.72 -15.79
C THR A 179 -22.76 5.82 -15.15
N ARG A 180 -22.55 4.50 -15.15
CA ARG A 180 -23.44 3.56 -14.49
C ARG A 180 -23.43 3.73 -12.98
N ALA A 181 -22.24 3.89 -12.39
CA ALA A 181 -22.09 4.08 -10.95
C ALA A 181 -22.78 5.37 -10.48
N ILE A 182 -22.58 6.48 -11.19
CA ILE A 182 -23.24 7.76 -10.90
C ILE A 182 -24.76 7.59 -10.86
N ARG A 183 -25.37 6.98 -11.88
CA ARG A 183 -26.83 6.76 -11.92
C ARG A 183 -27.34 5.93 -10.74
N ILE A 184 -26.61 4.89 -10.35
CA ILE A 184 -26.98 4.05 -9.20
C ILE A 184 -26.89 4.85 -7.89
N LEU A 185 -25.82 5.63 -7.71
CA LEU A 185 -25.60 6.41 -6.50
C LEU A 185 -26.58 7.59 -6.38
N GLU A 186 -26.81 8.33 -7.45
CA GLU A 186 -27.78 9.43 -7.48
C GLU A 186 -29.20 8.94 -7.12
N HIS A 187 -29.59 7.77 -7.65
CA HIS A 187 -30.90 7.17 -7.33
C HIS A 187 -31.00 6.67 -5.89
N ALA A 188 -29.95 6.05 -5.36
CA ALA A 188 -29.99 5.39 -4.07
C ALA A 188 -29.62 6.30 -2.87
N CYS A 189 -28.74 7.29 -3.10
CA CYS A 189 -28.13 8.12 -2.04
C CYS A 189 -28.36 9.63 -2.26
N GLY A 190 -28.84 10.00 -3.43
CA GLY A 190 -29.04 11.40 -3.84
C GLY A 190 -27.86 11.98 -4.64
N PRO A 191 -28.09 13.12 -5.35
CA PRO A 191 -27.12 13.69 -6.29
C PRO A 191 -25.89 14.31 -5.61
N ASP A 192 -25.97 14.58 -4.31
CA ASP A 192 -24.90 15.19 -3.52
C ASP A 192 -24.18 14.17 -2.64
N ASP A 193 -24.34 12.89 -2.88
CA ASP A 193 -23.57 11.87 -2.16
C ASP A 193 -22.07 11.99 -2.47
N PRO A 194 -21.16 11.90 -1.48
CA PRO A 194 -19.71 12.01 -1.72
C PRO A 194 -19.16 11.04 -2.77
N GLU A 195 -19.73 9.85 -2.91
CA GLU A 195 -19.30 8.87 -3.90
C GLU A 195 -19.69 9.28 -5.33
N VAL A 196 -20.78 10.05 -5.50
CA VAL A 196 -21.11 10.71 -6.79
C VAL A 196 -19.98 11.69 -7.13
N GLY A 197 -19.52 12.48 -6.15
CA GLY A 197 -18.37 13.38 -6.31
C GLY A 197 -17.11 12.63 -6.74
N VAL A 198 -16.79 11.49 -6.11
CA VAL A 198 -15.65 10.64 -6.49
C VAL A 198 -15.77 10.17 -7.93
N ALA A 199 -16.94 9.63 -8.32
CA ALA A 199 -17.16 9.14 -9.67
C ALA A 199 -17.06 10.26 -10.72
N MET A 200 -17.59 11.44 -10.41
CA MET A 200 -17.50 12.61 -11.29
C MET A 200 -16.08 13.12 -11.42
N ASN A 201 -15.32 13.21 -10.34
CA ASN A 201 -13.91 13.60 -10.40
C ASN A 201 -13.13 12.65 -11.34
N ASN A 202 -13.32 11.35 -11.22
CA ASN A 202 -12.64 10.37 -12.04
C ASN A 202 -13.10 10.42 -13.52
N LEU A 203 -14.40 10.58 -13.76
CA LEU A 203 -14.94 10.79 -15.12
C LEU A 203 -14.39 12.08 -15.75
N GLY A 204 -14.19 13.12 -14.95
CA GLY A 204 -13.48 14.34 -15.35
C GLY A 204 -12.05 14.05 -15.85
N ALA A 205 -11.32 13.19 -15.16
CA ALA A 205 -9.97 12.77 -15.55
C ALA A 205 -9.99 12.00 -16.88
N VAL A 206 -10.96 11.12 -17.10
CA VAL A 206 -11.17 10.42 -18.38
C VAL A 206 -11.44 11.41 -19.52
N HIS A 207 -12.32 12.38 -19.30
CA HIS A 207 -12.60 13.40 -20.31
C HIS A 207 -11.37 14.28 -20.60
N GLN A 208 -10.60 14.63 -19.59
CA GLN A 208 -9.34 15.38 -19.76
C GLN A 208 -8.34 14.56 -20.59
N ALA A 209 -8.15 13.27 -20.28
CA ALA A 209 -7.26 12.37 -21.02
C ALA A 209 -7.70 12.18 -22.48
N ARG A 210 -8.99 12.27 -22.76
CA ARG A 210 -9.58 12.20 -24.12
C ARG A 210 -9.62 13.55 -24.84
N GLY A 211 -8.99 14.62 -24.33
CA GLY A 211 -8.97 15.93 -24.98
C GLY A 211 -10.31 16.66 -24.95
N ARG A 212 -11.15 16.43 -23.93
CA ARG A 212 -12.46 17.07 -23.76
C ARG A 212 -12.49 18.01 -22.54
N PRO A 213 -11.68 19.10 -22.52
CA PRO A 213 -11.43 19.89 -21.32
C PRO A 213 -12.67 20.58 -20.75
N ARG A 214 -13.63 21.01 -21.59
CA ARG A 214 -14.88 21.64 -21.11
C ARG A 214 -15.73 20.65 -20.30
N ARG A 215 -15.84 19.40 -20.75
CA ARG A 215 -16.55 18.34 -20.00
C ARG A 215 -15.82 17.97 -18.72
N ALA A 216 -14.48 17.87 -18.79
CA ALA A 216 -13.65 17.60 -17.63
C ALA A 216 -13.87 18.66 -16.53
N GLU A 217 -13.86 19.94 -16.89
CA GLU A 217 -14.07 21.04 -15.96
C GLU A 217 -15.43 20.99 -15.27
N ALA A 218 -16.51 20.76 -16.04
CA ALA A 218 -17.84 20.65 -15.48
C ALA A 218 -17.94 19.54 -14.43
N HIS A 219 -17.34 18.37 -14.71
CA HIS A 219 -17.30 17.26 -13.77
C HIS A 219 -16.44 17.56 -12.53
N TYR A 220 -15.26 18.16 -12.71
CA TYR A 220 -14.40 18.52 -11.58
C TYR A 220 -15.03 19.57 -10.66
N ARG A 221 -15.69 20.61 -11.24
CA ARG A 221 -16.36 21.64 -10.44
C ARG A 221 -17.52 21.05 -9.63
N ARG A 222 -18.35 20.18 -10.26
CA ARG A 222 -19.45 19.51 -9.54
C ARG A 222 -18.91 18.58 -8.44
N ALA A 223 -17.88 17.80 -8.73
CA ALA A 223 -17.22 16.95 -7.74
C ALA A 223 -16.69 17.75 -6.54
N LEU A 224 -16.01 18.88 -6.82
CA LEU A 224 -15.47 19.76 -5.78
C LEU A 224 -16.59 20.37 -4.93
N ALA A 225 -17.66 20.85 -5.54
CA ALA A 225 -18.81 21.41 -4.82
C ALA A 225 -19.46 20.37 -3.86
N ILE A 226 -19.67 19.14 -4.34
CA ILE A 226 -20.18 18.04 -3.50
C ILE A 226 -19.22 17.79 -2.32
N ALA A 227 -17.92 17.68 -2.59
CA ALA A 227 -16.93 17.39 -1.55
C ALA A 227 -16.81 18.54 -0.53
N GLU A 228 -16.84 19.80 -0.96
CA GLU A 228 -16.82 20.96 -0.07
C GLU A 228 -18.05 21.01 0.84
N SER A 229 -19.22 20.72 0.31
CA SER A 229 -20.47 20.69 1.07
C SER A 229 -20.55 19.54 2.09
N ARG A 230 -20.09 18.34 1.70
CA ARG A 230 -20.29 17.12 2.51
C ARG A 230 -19.12 16.76 3.42
N LEU A 231 -17.89 17.02 2.98
CA LEU A 231 -16.66 16.67 3.70
C LEU A 231 -15.96 17.89 4.29
N GLY A 232 -16.28 19.08 3.80
CA GLY A 232 -15.60 20.31 4.16
C GLY A 232 -14.38 20.61 3.28
N ARG A 233 -14.00 21.90 3.27
CA ARG A 233 -12.91 22.41 2.41
C ARG A 233 -11.53 21.86 2.77
N ASP A 234 -11.34 21.48 4.02
CA ASP A 234 -10.05 20.99 4.56
C ASP A 234 -9.92 19.47 4.57
N HIS A 235 -10.89 18.76 3.99
CA HIS A 235 -10.80 17.31 3.87
C HIS A 235 -9.81 16.90 2.75
N PRO A 236 -8.97 15.87 2.94
CA PRO A 236 -7.99 15.43 1.91
C PRO A 236 -8.61 15.06 0.56
N THR A 237 -9.81 14.46 0.56
CA THR A 237 -10.55 14.15 -0.68
C THR A 237 -10.93 15.43 -1.43
N THR A 238 -11.43 16.44 -0.72
CA THR A 238 -11.75 17.75 -1.28
C THR A 238 -10.53 18.40 -1.89
N ALA A 239 -9.38 18.32 -1.19
CA ALA A 239 -8.11 18.80 -1.72
C ALA A 239 -7.66 18.06 -2.98
N SER A 240 -7.90 16.73 -3.05
CA SER A 240 -7.58 15.94 -4.25
C SER A 240 -8.42 16.37 -5.46
N PHE A 241 -9.70 16.70 -5.27
CA PHE A 241 -10.56 17.20 -6.36
C PHE A 241 -10.15 18.61 -6.78
N ALA A 242 -9.84 19.48 -5.82
CA ALA A 242 -9.29 20.81 -6.09
C ALA A 242 -7.96 20.75 -6.86
N HIS A 243 -7.11 19.76 -6.55
CA HIS A 243 -5.86 19.52 -7.27
C HIS A 243 -6.10 19.20 -8.76
N ASN A 244 -7.02 18.28 -9.07
CA ASN A 244 -7.33 17.90 -10.44
C ASN A 244 -7.91 19.08 -11.23
N LEU A 245 -8.81 19.84 -10.62
CA LEU A 245 -9.34 21.07 -11.23
C LEU A 245 -8.22 22.09 -11.48
N ALA A 246 -7.33 22.31 -10.53
CA ALA A 246 -6.22 23.27 -10.66
C ALA A 246 -5.25 22.87 -11.79
N VAL A 247 -4.96 21.58 -11.95
CA VAL A 247 -4.14 21.07 -13.08
C VAL A 247 -4.81 21.37 -14.42
N LEU A 248 -6.13 21.17 -14.53
CA LEU A 248 -6.88 21.50 -15.75
C LEU A 248 -6.87 23.01 -16.02
N LEU A 249 -7.15 23.83 -15.02
CA LEU A 249 -7.19 25.29 -15.11
C LEU A 249 -5.83 25.88 -15.51
N THR A 250 -4.73 25.30 -15.01
CA THR A 250 -3.37 25.68 -15.43
C THR A 250 -3.18 25.53 -16.94
N LYS A 251 -3.61 24.38 -17.50
CA LYS A 251 -3.54 24.13 -18.95
C LYS A 251 -4.44 25.03 -19.77
N ARG A 252 -5.50 25.58 -19.17
CA ARG A 252 -6.42 26.53 -19.79
C ARG A 252 -6.06 28.00 -19.58
N GLY A 253 -4.98 28.30 -18.85
CA GLY A 253 -4.54 29.66 -18.58
C GLY A 253 -5.25 30.38 -17.44
N ALA A 254 -6.19 29.73 -16.73
CA ALA A 254 -6.88 30.30 -15.55
C ALA A 254 -5.98 30.23 -14.31
N LEU A 255 -4.85 30.97 -14.35
CA LEU A 255 -3.73 30.82 -13.42
C LEU A 255 -4.03 31.31 -11.99
N ASP A 256 -4.90 32.31 -11.83
CA ASP A 256 -5.23 32.86 -10.50
C ASP A 256 -6.01 31.83 -9.68
N GLU A 257 -7.06 31.26 -10.27
CA GLU A 257 -7.85 30.23 -9.63
C GLU A 257 -6.99 28.98 -9.38
N ALA A 258 -6.21 28.52 -10.37
CA ALA A 258 -5.31 27.38 -10.23
C ALA A 258 -4.32 27.58 -9.08
N GLY A 259 -3.72 28.75 -8.96
CA GLY A 259 -2.77 29.09 -7.90
C GLY A 259 -3.42 29.10 -6.51
N ALA A 260 -4.62 29.66 -6.37
CA ALA A 260 -5.37 29.66 -5.12
C ALA A 260 -5.72 28.22 -4.67
N LEU A 261 -6.20 27.38 -5.60
CA LEU A 261 -6.50 25.98 -5.34
C LEU A 261 -5.23 25.21 -4.92
N MET A 262 -4.10 25.39 -5.62
CA MET A 262 -2.86 24.68 -5.31
C MET A 262 -2.29 25.05 -3.94
N ARG A 263 -2.35 26.33 -3.52
CA ARG A 263 -1.94 26.72 -2.16
C ARG A 263 -2.78 26.01 -1.10
N ARG A 264 -4.11 25.96 -1.29
CA ARG A 264 -5.03 25.22 -0.40
C ARG A 264 -4.69 23.74 -0.36
N VAL A 265 -4.52 23.09 -1.51
CA VAL A 265 -4.15 21.68 -1.64
C VAL A 265 -2.88 21.35 -0.84
N LEU A 266 -1.83 22.15 -1.02
CA LEU A 266 -0.57 21.97 -0.31
C LEU A 266 -0.73 22.11 1.21
N SER A 267 -1.53 23.06 1.68
CA SER A 267 -1.83 23.21 3.10
C SER A 267 -2.52 21.98 3.67
N VAL A 268 -3.58 21.51 3.02
CA VAL A 268 -4.37 20.35 3.46
C VAL A 268 -3.53 19.07 3.45
N PHE A 269 -2.82 18.79 2.34
CA PHE A 269 -2.00 17.58 2.24
C PHE A 269 -0.87 17.54 3.27
N ARG A 270 -0.19 18.66 3.53
CA ARG A 270 0.85 18.71 4.57
C ARG A 270 0.30 18.40 5.96
N ARG A 271 -0.88 18.91 6.28
CA ARG A 271 -1.53 18.71 7.59
C ARG A 271 -2.04 17.27 7.74
N ALA A 272 -2.70 16.73 6.73
CA ALA A 272 -3.35 15.42 6.80
C ALA A 272 -2.38 14.25 6.58
N LEU A 273 -1.50 14.37 5.59
CA LEU A 273 -0.61 13.27 5.14
C LEU A 273 0.82 13.44 5.69
N GLY A 274 1.22 14.67 6.00
CA GLY A 274 2.57 15.06 6.39
C GLY A 274 3.37 15.66 5.24
N SER A 275 4.36 16.48 5.60
CA SER A 275 5.12 17.29 4.65
C SER A 275 5.99 16.50 3.66
N ARG A 276 6.22 15.21 3.92
CA ARG A 276 7.05 14.31 3.11
C ARG A 276 6.23 13.28 2.32
N HIS A 277 4.91 13.38 2.32
CA HIS A 277 4.06 12.45 1.59
C HIS A 277 4.21 12.63 0.07
N PRO A 278 4.18 11.54 -0.75
CA PRO A 278 4.27 11.61 -2.22
C PRO A 278 3.31 12.60 -2.86
N SER A 279 2.06 12.65 -2.38
CA SER A 279 1.06 13.60 -2.89
C SER A 279 1.46 15.08 -2.68
N VAL A 280 2.27 15.38 -1.67
CA VAL A 280 2.82 16.74 -1.47
C VAL A 280 3.86 17.07 -2.53
N ALA A 281 4.70 16.10 -2.92
CA ALA A 281 5.67 16.28 -3.99
C ALA A 281 4.96 16.56 -5.32
N VAL A 282 3.98 15.73 -5.69
CA VAL A 282 3.17 15.91 -6.91
C VAL A 282 2.44 17.26 -6.91
N ALA A 283 1.86 17.67 -5.78
CA ALA A 283 1.20 18.97 -5.68
C ALA A 283 2.19 20.15 -5.81
N LEU A 284 3.43 20.01 -5.28
CA LEU A 284 4.49 21.01 -5.47
C LEU A 284 4.93 21.12 -6.93
N GLU A 285 5.06 20.01 -7.64
CA GLU A 285 5.39 19.99 -9.07
C GLU A 285 4.31 20.69 -9.91
N ASN A 286 3.05 20.39 -9.64
CA ASN A 286 1.93 21.03 -10.33
C ASN A 286 1.79 22.52 -9.95
N TYR A 287 2.07 22.90 -8.71
CA TYR A 287 2.10 24.30 -8.32
C TYR A 287 3.27 25.06 -8.98
N ALA A 288 4.43 24.41 -9.10
CA ALA A 288 5.56 24.99 -9.84
C ALA A 288 5.21 25.24 -11.32
N ALA A 289 4.39 24.39 -11.94
CA ALA A 289 3.89 24.61 -13.29
C ALA A 289 3.03 25.89 -13.37
N VAL A 290 2.12 26.13 -12.42
CA VAL A 290 1.35 27.38 -12.31
C VAL A 290 2.27 28.58 -12.19
N LEU A 291 3.24 28.54 -11.26
CA LEU A 291 4.18 29.63 -10.99
C LEU A 291 5.05 29.95 -12.22
N ARG A 292 5.53 28.92 -12.93
CA ARG A 292 6.32 29.11 -14.17
C ARG A 292 5.52 29.80 -15.26
N THR A 293 4.27 29.42 -15.45
CA THR A 293 3.38 30.06 -16.44
C THR A 293 3.06 31.51 -16.05
N ARG A 294 3.10 31.84 -14.75
CA ARG A 294 2.99 33.23 -14.24
C ARG A 294 4.30 34.04 -14.30
N GLY A 295 5.39 33.43 -14.75
CA GLY A 295 6.71 34.09 -14.75
C GLY A 295 7.45 34.08 -13.41
N GLN A 296 6.90 33.48 -12.35
CA GLN A 296 7.46 33.40 -10.99
C GLN A 296 8.50 32.27 -10.92
N ARG A 297 9.60 32.37 -11.67
CA ARG A 297 10.60 31.30 -11.86
C ARG A 297 11.28 30.87 -10.56
N SER A 298 11.68 31.82 -9.71
CA SER A 298 12.39 31.53 -8.46
C SER A 298 11.54 30.69 -7.50
N GLU A 299 10.26 31.04 -7.34
CA GLU A 299 9.32 30.31 -6.49
C GLU A 299 9.02 28.91 -7.07
N ALA A 300 8.89 28.79 -8.39
CA ALA A 300 8.71 27.53 -9.07
C ALA A 300 9.89 26.57 -8.82
N GLU A 301 11.13 27.08 -8.95
CA GLU A 301 12.32 26.27 -8.66
C GLU A 301 12.41 25.86 -7.20
N ALA A 302 12.02 26.72 -6.25
CA ALA A 302 11.95 26.36 -4.84
C ALA A 302 10.96 25.21 -4.59
N CYS A 303 9.80 25.24 -5.24
CA CYS A 303 8.81 24.15 -5.20
C CYS A 303 9.39 22.85 -5.79
N LEU A 304 10.06 22.90 -6.94
CA LEU A 304 10.67 21.75 -7.58
C LEU A 304 11.80 21.15 -6.73
N ARG A 305 12.70 22.00 -6.16
CA ARG A 305 13.74 21.53 -5.24
C ARG A 305 13.14 20.81 -4.03
N ARG A 306 12.02 21.32 -3.49
CA ARG A 306 11.31 20.70 -2.37
C ARG A 306 10.66 19.39 -2.79
N ALA A 307 9.98 19.32 -3.95
CA ALA A 307 9.42 18.11 -4.50
C ALA A 307 10.47 17.01 -4.70
N ALA A 308 11.61 17.37 -5.35
CA ALA A 308 12.72 16.46 -5.55
C ALA A 308 13.34 15.96 -4.23
N ARG A 309 13.36 16.78 -3.17
CA ARG A 309 13.81 16.36 -1.84
C ARG A 309 12.86 15.33 -1.23
N ILE A 310 11.56 15.53 -1.38
CA ILE A 310 10.56 14.57 -0.93
C ILE A 310 10.70 13.26 -1.72
N GLN A 311 10.85 13.33 -3.05
CA GLN A 311 11.01 12.20 -3.95
C GLN A 311 12.26 11.37 -3.58
N ARG A 312 13.42 12.02 -3.40
CA ARG A 312 14.65 11.36 -2.91
C ARG A 312 14.48 10.78 -1.51
N GLY A 313 13.71 11.43 -0.64
CA GLY A 313 13.39 10.92 0.70
C GLY A 313 12.40 9.76 0.69
N ILE A 314 11.64 9.56 -0.40
CA ILE A 314 10.82 8.35 -0.63
C ILE A 314 11.72 7.22 -1.15
N ASP A 315 12.69 7.57 -1.99
CA ASP A 315 13.68 6.65 -2.58
C ASP A 315 14.86 6.38 -1.63
N ALA A 316 15.14 7.27 -0.68
CA ALA A 316 16.14 7.14 0.37
C ALA A 316 15.44 6.95 1.72
N VAL A 317 15.97 6.07 2.55
CA VAL A 317 15.66 6.05 3.99
C VAL A 317 15.85 7.47 4.54
N ASN A 318 14.85 7.99 5.22
CA ASN A 318 14.85 9.36 5.73
C ASN A 318 16.14 9.69 6.48
N ASP A 319 16.79 10.81 6.14
CA ASP A 319 17.90 11.42 6.88
C ASP A 319 17.59 11.72 8.36
N ASP A 320 16.32 11.63 8.79
CA ASP A 320 15.86 11.85 10.16
C ASP A 320 15.56 10.55 10.92
N GLY A 321 16.06 9.38 10.47
CA GLY A 321 16.03 8.13 11.25
C GLY A 321 14.65 7.52 11.52
N VAL A 322 13.57 8.00 10.88
CA VAL A 322 12.29 7.29 10.89
C VAL A 322 12.30 6.33 9.72
N ALA A 323 12.67 5.11 10.03
CA ALA A 323 12.72 3.99 9.14
C ALA A 323 11.47 3.92 8.24
N LEU A 324 11.66 3.74 6.92
CA LEU A 324 10.80 2.81 6.20
C LEU A 324 10.57 1.66 7.16
N THR A 325 9.32 1.36 7.51
CA THR A 325 9.00 0.19 8.31
C THR A 325 9.11 -1.07 7.43
N ALA A 326 10.29 -1.28 6.87
CA ALA A 326 10.76 -2.58 6.49
C ALA A 326 10.95 -3.33 7.81
N THR A 327 9.88 -3.91 8.31
CA THR A 327 9.88 -4.65 9.56
C THR A 327 10.17 -6.09 9.27
N ILE A 328 11.05 -6.65 10.09
CA ILE A 328 11.20 -8.11 10.13
C ILE A 328 9.87 -8.73 10.54
N ASN A 329 9.35 -9.64 9.72
CA ASN A 329 8.18 -10.42 10.09
C ASN A 329 8.55 -11.36 11.26
N PRO A 330 8.00 -11.15 12.47
CA PRO A 330 8.38 -11.92 13.65
C PRO A 330 8.01 -13.41 13.53
N LEU A 331 7.06 -13.76 12.68
CA LEU A 331 6.66 -15.16 12.42
C LEU A 331 7.68 -15.89 11.53
N ALA A 332 8.38 -15.14 10.66
CA ALA A 332 9.41 -15.68 9.77
C ALA A 332 10.81 -15.73 10.44
N ALA A 333 11.07 -14.84 11.40
CA ALA A 333 12.34 -14.77 12.12
C ALA A 333 12.34 -15.65 13.37
N ARG A 334 13.47 -16.31 13.64
CA ARG A 334 13.71 -17.11 14.87
C ARG A 334 14.49 -16.37 15.94
N PHE A 335 15.04 -15.22 15.60
CA PHE A 335 15.80 -14.33 16.48
C PHE A 335 15.29 -12.91 16.33
N ARG A 336 15.53 -12.07 17.33
CA ARG A 336 15.23 -10.64 17.24
C ARG A 336 16.19 -10.00 16.24
N LEU A 337 15.63 -9.42 15.18
CA LEU A 337 16.33 -8.76 14.10
C LEU A 337 15.76 -7.35 13.93
N ALA A 338 16.60 -6.41 13.50
CA ALA A 338 16.20 -5.05 13.19
C ALA A 338 16.68 -4.66 11.80
N VAL A 339 15.87 -3.89 11.08
CA VAL A 339 16.29 -3.20 9.86
C VAL A 339 16.86 -1.85 10.25
N ARG A 340 18.05 -1.52 9.75
CA ARG A 340 18.73 -0.24 10.02
C ARG A 340 19.31 0.34 8.75
N PRO A 341 19.48 1.68 8.66
CA PRO A 341 20.23 2.31 7.58
C PRO A 341 21.66 1.77 7.50
N TRP A 342 22.13 1.52 6.26
CA TRP A 342 23.47 1.00 6.03
C TRP A 342 24.17 1.69 4.85
N ARG A 343 25.52 1.68 4.87
CA ARG A 343 26.36 2.43 3.92
C ARG A 343 26.39 1.86 2.52
N ILE A 344 26.17 0.55 2.35
CA ILE A 344 26.39 -0.15 1.06
C ILE A 344 25.16 -0.13 0.19
N ASP A 345 23.95 -0.40 0.77
CA ASP A 345 22.69 -0.46 0.01
C ASP A 345 21.48 0.03 0.81
N ARG A 346 21.58 1.24 1.36
CA ARG A 346 20.49 1.96 2.05
C ARG A 346 19.94 1.31 3.31
N LEU A 347 19.67 0.00 3.33
CA LEU A 347 19.18 -0.75 4.48
C LEU A 347 19.96 -2.05 4.66
N GLY A 348 20.10 -2.49 5.89
CA GLY A 348 20.63 -3.79 6.26
C GLY A 348 19.85 -4.41 7.40
N VAL A 349 19.94 -5.72 7.57
CA VAL A 349 19.33 -6.47 8.66
C VAL A 349 20.38 -6.77 9.70
N PHE A 350 20.11 -6.44 10.96
CA PHE A 350 21.03 -6.56 12.08
C PHE A 350 20.49 -7.48 13.17
N ALA A 351 21.36 -8.25 13.78
CA ALA A 351 21.03 -9.08 14.93
C ALA A 351 20.85 -8.22 16.20
N GLU A 352 19.70 -8.28 16.85
CA GLU A 352 19.46 -7.61 18.15
C GLU A 352 19.83 -8.49 19.36
N GLN A 353 20.22 -9.73 19.10
CA GLN A 353 20.75 -10.68 20.09
C GLN A 353 21.78 -11.56 19.42
N ALA A 354 22.66 -12.21 20.20
CA ALA A 354 23.62 -13.17 19.66
C ALA A 354 22.90 -14.37 19.03
N ILE A 355 23.36 -14.78 17.84
CA ILE A 355 22.81 -15.92 17.10
C ILE A 355 23.90 -17.00 17.04
N PRO A 356 23.65 -18.21 17.59
CA PRO A 356 24.63 -19.31 17.51
C PRO A 356 24.84 -19.78 16.06
N ALA A 357 25.96 -20.43 15.79
CA ALA A 357 26.22 -21.05 14.48
C ALA A 357 25.23 -22.17 14.16
N GLY A 358 24.96 -22.38 12.89
CA GLY A 358 24.10 -23.47 12.37
C GLY A 358 22.59 -23.29 12.62
N ARG A 359 22.14 -22.17 13.15
CA ARG A 359 20.72 -21.96 13.50
C ARG A 359 19.94 -21.36 12.34
N LEU A 360 18.67 -21.77 12.18
CA LEU A 360 17.72 -21.06 11.32
C LEU A 360 17.51 -19.66 11.87
N VAL A 361 17.77 -18.64 11.05
CA VAL A 361 17.69 -17.23 11.41
C VAL A 361 16.36 -16.64 10.99
N ILE A 362 16.04 -16.74 9.70
CA ILE A 362 14.83 -16.18 9.12
C ILE A 362 14.45 -16.95 7.84
N GLU A 363 13.16 -17.01 7.55
CA GLU A 363 12.66 -17.50 6.27
C GLU A 363 12.52 -16.31 5.28
N TYR A 364 12.99 -16.50 4.05
CA TYR A 364 12.75 -15.58 2.96
C TYR A 364 11.36 -15.84 2.40
N THR A 365 10.42 -14.97 2.66
CA THR A 365 9.04 -15.07 2.13
C THR A 365 8.81 -14.06 1.03
N GLY A 366 7.74 -14.27 0.27
CA GLY A 366 7.34 -13.38 -0.82
C GLY A 366 6.33 -14.05 -1.75
N GLU A 367 6.00 -13.37 -2.82
CA GLU A 367 5.14 -13.92 -3.87
C GLU A 367 5.85 -15.04 -4.62
N ARG A 368 5.18 -16.18 -4.80
CA ARG A 368 5.69 -17.25 -5.67
C ARG A 368 5.47 -16.86 -7.13
N VAL A 369 6.53 -16.80 -7.89
CA VAL A 369 6.50 -16.40 -9.30
C VAL A 369 7.08 -17.49 -10.20
N ALA A 370 6.45 -17.73 -11.35
CA ALA A 370 7.03 -18.59 -12.36
C ALA A 370 8.33 -17.99 -12.89
N ARG A 371 9.32 -18.83 -13.22
CA ARG A 371 10.65 -18.41 -13.71
C ARG A 371 10.56 -17.41 -14.87
N ARG A 372 9.64 -17.62 -15.81
CA ARG A 372 9.43 -16.73 -16.96
C ARG A 372 8.99 -15.32 -16.49
N GLU A 373 8.13 -15.25 -15.50
CA GLU A 373 7.67 -14.00 -14.92
C GLU A 373 8.76 -13.34 -14.06
N GLY A 374 9.49 -14.12 -13.26
CA GLY A 374 10.66 -13.63 -12.52
C GLY A 374 11.71 -12.98 -13.42
N LYS A 375 11.99 -13.57 -14.60
CA LYS A 375 12.91 -12.97 -15.59
C LYS A 375 12.39 -11.64 -16.15
N ARG A 376 11.07 -11.46 -16.27
CA ARG A 376 10.48 -10.18 -16.72
C ARG A 376 10.53 -9.10 -15.63
N ARG A 377 10.41 -9.49 -14.36
CA ARG A 377 10.44 -8.58 -13.21
C ARG A 377 11.87 -8.24 -12.77
N TRP A 378 12.84 -8.99 -13.24
CA TRP A 378 14.21 -8.80 -12.80
C TRP A 378 14.75 -7.42 -13.21
N ASP A 379 15.12 -6.62 -12.21
CA ASP A 379 15.82 -5.34 -12.35
C ASP A 379 17.10 -5.42 -11.51
N PRO A 380 18.29 -5.27 -12.14
CA PRO A 380 19.55 -5.35 -11.43
C PRO A 380 19.70 -4.37 -10.26
N LYS A 381 18.94 -3.28 -10.27
CA LYS A 381 18.98 -2.26 -9.21
C LYS A 381 18.00 -2.51 -8.06
N ARG A 382 16.99 -3.38 -8.24
CA ARG A 382 15.88 -3.60 -7.29
C ARG A 382 15.38 -5.03 -7.24
N SER A 383 16.22 -6.02 -7.57
CA SER A 383 15.75 -7.40 -7.63
C SER A 383 15.77 -8.06 -6.25
N TYR A 384 14.57 -8.37 -5.77
CA TYR A 384 14.34 -9.20 -4.58
C TYR A 384 13.86 -10.61 -4.96
N LEU A 385 14.35 -11.11 -6.11
CA LEU A 385 13.97 -12.40 -6.63
C LEU A 385 14.95 -13.49 -6.19
N PHE A 386 14.45 -14.48 -5.45
CA PHE A 386 15.19 -15.68 -5.09
C PHE A 386 14.70 -16.87 -5.93
N GLN A 387 15.58 -17.50 -6.72
CA GLN A 387 15.22 -18.70 -7.48
C GLN A 387 15.16 -19.92 -6.55
N VAL A 388 14.02 -20.59 -6.50
CA VAL A 388 13.79 -21.77 -5.65
C VAL A 388 14.13 -23.05 -6.38
N ASP A 389 13.69 -23.18 -7.63
CA ASP A 389 13.98 -24.31 -8.52
C ASP A 389 13.96 -23.85 -10.00
N ASP A 390 14.00 -24.80 -10.94
CA ASP A 390 14.00 -24.49 -12.37
C ASP A 390 12.70 -23.87 -12.87
N TYR A 391 11.62 -23.94 -12.13
CA TYR A 391 10.28 -23.49 -12.52
C TYR A 391 9.80 -22.27 -11.73
N TRP A 392 10.25 -22.10 -10.47
CA TRP A 392 9.69 -21.13 -9.53
C TRP A 392 10.76 -20.33 -8.81
N GLY A 393 10.39 -19.12 -8.48
CA GLY A 393 11.12 -18.21 -7.60
C GLY A 393 10.20 -17.58 -6.56
N VAL A 394 10.79 -16.86 -5.61
CA VAL A 394 10.10 -16.04 -4.61
C VAL A 394 10.52 -14.59 -4.84
N ASP A 395 9.55 -13.71 -5.03
CA ASP A 395 9.72 -12.27 -5.12
C ASP A 395 9.48 -11.64 -3.75
N GLY A 396 10.55 -11.32 -3.04
CA GLY A 396 10.49 -10.71 -1.71
C GLY A 396 9.97 -9.27 -1.71
N ALA A 397 9.92 -8.60 -2.87
CA ALA A 397 9.29 -7.28 -2.98
C ALA A 397 7.81 -7.30 -2.61
N ILE A 398 7.17 -8.48 -2.57
CA ILE A 398 5.75 -8.66 -2.33
C ILE A 398 5.56 -9.66 -1.21
N GLY A 399 5.16 -9.18 -0.03
CA GLY A 399 4.96 -10.04 1.14
C GLY A 399 6.25 -10.62 1.72
N GLY A 400 7.36 -9.92 1.52
CA GLY A 400 8.67 -10.27 2.08
C GLY A 400 8.67 -10.30 3.61
N SER A 401 9.61 -11.07 4.16
CA SER A 401 9.78 -11.22 5.61
C SER A 401 10.73 -10.18 6.23
N GLY A 402 11.33 -9.32 5.41
CA GLY A 402 12.49 -8.50 5.76
C GLY A 402 13.83 -9.19 5.41
N ALA A 403 13.80 -10.48 5.04
CA ALA A 403 14.99 -11.20 4.60
C ALA A 403 15.51 -10.73 3.23
N GLU A 404 14.67 -10.13 2.42
CA GLU A 404 15.00 -9.49 1.15
C GLU A 404 15.92 -8.26 1.31
N LEU A 405 16.02 -7.73 2.52
CA LEU A 405 16.88 -6.60 2.88
C LEU A 405 18.25 -7.01 3.39
N ILE A 406 18.54 -8.32 3.43
CA ILE A 406 19.83 -8.84 3.83
C ILE A 406 20.82 -8.62 2.70
N ASN A 407 21.86 -7.83 2.96
CA ASN A 407 22.82 -7.40 1.97
C ASN A 407 23.78 -8.51 1.52
N HIS A 408 24.38 -8.28 0.34
CA HIS A 408 25.43 -9.15 -0.17
C HIS A 408 26.75 -8.96 0.59
N SER A 409 27.43 -10.08 0.85
CA SER A 409 28.86 -10.11 1.18
C SER A 409 29.54 -11.29 0.50
N CYS A 410 30.79 -11.09 0.08
CA CYS A 410 31.65 -12.16 -0.41
C CYS A 410 32.15 -13.07 0.73
N GLU A 411 32.08 -12.59 1.98
CA GLU A 411 32.31 -13.35 3.23
C GLU A 411 31.03 -13.32 4.10
N PRO A 412 29.97 -14.04 3.70
CA PRO A 412 28.68 -13.94 4.36
C PRO A 412 28.67 -14.69 5.70
N ASN A 413 27.91 -14.16 6.67
CA ASN A 413 27.69 -14.81 7.97
C ASN A 413 26.45 -15.67 8.02
N ILE A 414 25.58 -15.62 6.97
CA ILE A 414 24.47 -16.56 6.80
C ILE A 414 24.54 -17.22 5.42
N ARG A 415 23.79 -18.31 5.26
CA ARG A 415 23.62 -19.02 3.97
C ARG A 415 22.15 -19.34 3.72
N ALA A 416 21.74 -19.26 2.47
CA ALA A 416 20.42 -19.69 2.02
C ALA A 416 20.41 -21.21 1.78
N ARG A 417 19.29 -21.85 2.12
CA ARG A 417 18.95 -23.24 1.75
C ARG A 417 17.50 -23.28 1.33
N VAL A 418 17.21 -24.07 0.30
CA VAL A 418 15.85 -24.39 -0.09
C VAL A 418 15.45 -25.69 0.61
N VAL A 419 14.46 -25.61 1.48
CA VAL A 419 13.95 -26.75 2.25
C VAL A 419 12.45 -26.87 1.98
N ARG A 420 12.00 -27.95 1.39
CA ARG A 420 10.57 -28.19 1.04
C ARG A 420 9.96 -27.00 0.27
N LYS A 421 10.69 -26.50 -0.75
CA LYS A 421 10.31 -25.34 -1.58
C LYS A 421 10.17 -24.01 -0.81
N ARG A 422 10.76 -23.90 0.36
CA ARG A 422 10.86 -22.67 1.17
C ARG A 422 12.31 -22.25 1.25
N VAL A 423 12.59 -20.94 1.19
CA VAL A 423 13.94 -20.39 1.30
C VAL A 423 14.24 -20.05 2.75
N MET A 424 15.23 -20.70 3.32
CA MET A 424 15.61 -20.58 4.73
C MET A 424 17.04 -20.07 4.85
N TYR A 425 17.25 -19.06 5.69
CA TYR A 425 18.59 -18.54 6.01
C TYR A 425 19.11 -19.09 7.33
N PHE A 426 20.30 -19.69 7.27
CA PHE A 426 20.98 -20.29 8.43
C PHE A 426 22.29 -19.54 8.73
N SER A 427 22.60 -19.34 10.00
CA SER A 427 23.90 -18.81 10.43
C SER A 427 25.05 -19.75 10.06
N ARG A 428 26.12 -19.22 9.47
CA ARG A 428 27.34 -19.99 9.15
C ARG A 428 28.31 -20.03 10.33
N ARG A 429 28.31 -19.00 11.17
CA ARG A 429 29.10 -18.85 12.37
C ARG A 429 28.26 -18.18 13.46
N ARG A 430 28.81 -18.02 14.65
CA ARG A 430 28.20 -17.16 15.66
C ARG A 430 28.13 -15.72 15.12
N ILE A 431 26.99 -15.07 15.28
CA ILE A 431 26.72 -13.68 14.89
C ILE A 431 26.55 -12.90 16.21
N ALA A 432 27.29 -11.81 16.39
CA ALA A 432 27.20 -10.99 17.58
C ALA A 432 25.95 -10.09 17.56
N ARG A 433 25.55 -9.61 18.74
CA ARG A 433 24.52 -8.57 18.83
C ARG A 433 25.04 -7.29 18.15
N GLY A 434 24.22 -6.67 17.31
CA GLY A 434 24.57 -5.48 16.53
C GLY A 434 25.29 -5.76 15.22
N GLU A 435 25.61 -7.02 14.92
CA GLU A 435 26.25 -7.43 13.67
C GLU A 435 25.22 -7.50 12.53
N GLU A 436 25.62 -7.02 11.34
CA GLU A 436 24.81 -7.12 10.14
C GLU A 436 24.73 -8.57 9.64
N LEU A 437 23.55 -8.99 9.21
CA LEU A 437 23.35 -10.25 8.49
C LEU A 437 23.69 -10.06 7.02
N THR A 438 24.54 -10.91 6.47
CA THR A 438 24.96 -10.85 5.07
C THR A 438 24.91 -12.23 4.42
N VAL A 439 24.52 -12.27 3.13
CA VAL A 439 24.44 -13.48 2.33
C VAL A 439 25.18 -13.30 0.99
N ASP A 440 25.70 -14.37 0.42
CA ASP A 440 26.25 -14.33 -0.95
C ASP A 440 25.08 -14.50 -1.95
N TYR A 441 24.82 -13.48 -2.77
CA TYR A 441 23.74 -13.48 -3.75
C TYR A 441 23.97 -14.48 -4.90
N ARG A 442 25.23 -14.79 -5.22
CA ARG A 442 25.61 -15.80 -6.21
C ARG A 442 24.88 -15.64 -7.55
N TYR A 443 24.82 -14.42 -8.06
CA TYR A 443 24.22 -14.18 -9.38
C TYR A 443 24.91 -15.01 -10.45
N ASP A 444 24.12 -15.50 -11.41
CA ASP A 444 24.64 -16.29 -12.54
C ASP A 444 25.76 -15.55 -13.26
N ALA A 445 26.83 -16.26 -13.62
CA ALA A 445 27.97 -15.72 -14.33
C ALA A 445 27.62 -15.12 -15.70
N ASN A 446 26.49 -15.54 -16.29
CA ASN A 446 25.99 -15.07 -17.59
C ASN A 446 25.09 -13.82 -17.49
N LEU A 447 24.73 -13.40 -16.28
CA LEU A 447 24.00 -12.15 -16.10
C LEU A 447 24.95 -10.94 -16.18
N THR A 448 24.37 -9.76 -16.43
CA THR A 448 25.12 -8.49 -16.37
C THR A 448 25.96 -8.44 -15.11
N ARG A 449 27.26 -8.09 -15.25
CA ARG A 449 28.20 -8.02 -14.13
C ARG A 449 27.73 -6.96 -13.13
N MET A 450 27.45 -7.41 -11.91
CA MET A 450 27.02 -6.55 -10.81
C MET A 450 28.22 -6.23 -9.91
N PRO A 451 28.63 -4.95 -9.79
CA PRO A 451 29.74 -4.58 -8.92
C PRO A 451 29.42 -4.90 -7.45
N CYS A 452 30.41 -5.34 -6.70
CA CYS A 452 30.31 -5.59 -5.28
C CYS A 452 31.10 -4.55 -4.49
N HIS A 453 30.44 -3.99 -3.46
CA HIS A 453 31.02 -3.01 -2.53
C HIS A 453 30.95 -3.49 -1.08
N CYS A 454 30.96 -4.81 -0.83
CA CYS A 454 30.74 -5.39 0.50
C CYS A 454 31.85 -5.12 1.51
N GLY A 455 33.01 -4.61 1.08
CA GLY A 455 34.15 -4.30 1.96
C GLY A 455 34.85 -5.51 2.57
N ALA A 456 34.50 -6.75 2.20
CA ALA A 456 35.17 -7.94 2.71
C ALA A 456 36.62 -8.00 2.22
N PRO A 457 37.59 -8.47 3.03
CA PRO A 457 38.98 -8.60 2.61
C PRO A 457 39.20 -9.45 1.37
N THR A 458 38.40 -10.49 1.17
CA THR A 458 38.41 -11.38 -0.01
C THR A 458 37.33 -11.03 -1.03
N CYS A 459 36.95 -9.74 -1.13
CA CYS A 459 35.89 -9.31 -2.03
C CYS A 459 36.22 -9.62 -3.50
N ARG A 460 35.30 -10.31 -4.19
CA ARG A 460 35.46 -10.66 -5.62
C ARG A 460 35.29 -9.48 -6.59
N GLY A 461 34.96 -8.28 -6.10
CA GLY A 461 34.63 -7.11 -6.92
C GLY A 461 33.33 -7.25 -7.72
N THR A 462 32.65 -8.39 -7.61
CA THR A 462 31.36 -8.67 -8.27
C THR A 462 30.50 -9.61 -7.43
N MET A 463 29.17 -9.44 -7.52
CA MET A 463 28.20 -10.34 -6.91
C MET A 463 27.93 -11.61 -7.76
N ASN A 464 28.43 -11.63 -9.01
CA ASN A 464 28.29 -12.78 -9.89
C ASN A 464 29.30 -13.91 -9.50
N LEU A 465 28.91 -15.14 -9.78
CA LEU A 465 29.80 -16.29 -9.67
C LEU A 465 30.90 -16.23 -10.75
N PRO A 466 32.11 -16.79 -10.51
CA PRO A 466 33.11 -16.99 -11.53
C PRO A 466 32.60 -17.90 -12.66
N ARG A 467 32.97 -17.65 -13.92
CA ARG A 467 32.50 -18.46 -15.06
C ARG A 467 32.89 -19.95 -14.98
N SER A 468 33.92 -20.28 -14.22
CA SER A 468 34.40 -21.67 -14.01
C SER A 468 33.67 -22.43 -12.89
N SER A 469 32.79 -21.77 -12.13
CA SER A 469 32.14 -22.33 -10.94
C SER A 469 30.63 -22.43 -11.10
N ALA A 470 30.11 -22.76 -12.27
CA ALA A 470 28.71 -23.08 -12.44
C ALA A 470 28.41 -24.50 -11.92
N PRO A 471 28.13 -24.73 -10.62
CA PRO A 471 27.55 -25.99 -10.20
C PRO A 471 26.05 -25.90 -10.45
N ARG A 472 25.53 -26.85 -11.22
CA ARG A 472 24.12 -27.24 -11.12
C ARG A 472 23.86 -27.48 -9.65
N VAL A 473 22.97 -26.69 -9.06
CA VAL A 473 22.47 -26.95 -7.70
C VAL A 473 21.82 -28.33 -7.73
N ARG A 474 22.51 -29.33 -7.21
CA ARG A 474 21.88 -30.61 -6.89
C ARG A 474 21.03 -30.36 -5.64
N LEU A 475 19.74 -30.56 -5.78
CA LEU A 475 18.78 -30.62 -4.71
C LEU A 475 19.05 -31.93 -3.93
N GLU A 476 19.51 -31.85 -2.69
CA GLU A 476 19.37 -32.88 -1.68
C GLU A 476 18.16 -32.62 -0.80
#